data_5a068d3d9284354adb1a934dd6fbd978
#
_entry.id   5a068d3d9284354adb1a934dd6fbd978
#
_cell.length_a   1.000
_cell.length_b   1.000
_cell.length_c   1.000
_cell.angle_alpha   90.00
_cell.angle_beta   90.00
_cell.angle_gamma   90.00
#
_symmetry.space_group_name_H-M   'P 1'
#
loop_
_entity.id
_entity.type
_entity.pdbx_description
1 polymer ?
#
loop_
_entity_poly.entity_id
_entity_poly.type
_entity_poly.pdbx_seq_one_letter_code
_entity_poly.pdbx_strand_id
1 'polypeptide(L)'
;GEDDDCFKVHVHTDIPGAALTEAQKYGTLELAKIENMRTQAEDLAAGRHIQSTDDLDAVEAELEGNHGVRKIAPPEKKYGVVAVAAGDGLAAVFRDLGADGVISGGQTMNPSTDDILREIDATPAEVVFVLPNNKNIIMAAEQCVRLVEGKQVVVLPTKTIPQGISALMVMDPEAEVEDNRAAMAEAIGRVHTSEITYAARDSEATIWP
;
A
#
# COMPACT_ATOMS: atom_id res chain seq x y z
N GLY A 1 -33.56 -4.58 -4.04
CA GLY A 1 -32.44 -3.97 -4.63
C GLY A 1 -32.71 -2.49 -4.74
N GLU A 2 -32.07 -1.66 -3.94
CA GLU A 2 -31.99 -0.21 -4.16
C GLU A 2 -30.67 -0.03 -4.87
N ASP A 3 -30.72 0.47 -6.10
CA ASP A 3 -29.56 0.92 -6.84
C ASP A 3 -29.08 2.18 -6.10
N ASP A 4 -27.84 2.17 -5.59
CA ASP A 4 -27.17 3.36 -5.12
C ASP A 4 -26.95 4.26 -6.34
N ASP A 5 -27.71 5.34 -6.44
CA ASP A 5 -27.58 6.34 -7.49
C ASP A 5 -26.27 7.13 -7.29
N CYS A 6 -25.16 6.56 -7.71
CA CYS A 6 -23.89 7.26 -7.83
C CYS A 6 -23.87 8.03 -9.15
N PHE A 7 -23.63 9.34 -9.11
CA PHE A 7 -23.52 10.14 -10.33
C PHE A 7 -22.20 10.92 -10.36
N LYS A 8 -21.65 11.04 -11.56
CA LYS A 8 -20.40 11.75 -11.83
C LYS A 8 -20.70 13.19 -12.24
N VAL A 9 -19.98 14.11 -11.62
CA VAL A 9 -20.09 15.54 -11.95
C VAL A 9 -18.74 16.04 -12.41
N HIS A 10 -18.68 16.64 -13.60
CA HIS A 10 -17.50 17.31 -14.15
C HIS A 10 -17.73 18.83 -14.13
N VAL A 11 -16.82 19.57 -13.49
CA VAL A 11 -16.96 21.02 -13.30
C VAL A 11 -15.66 21.72 -13.68
N HIS A 12 -15.76 22.72 -14.54
CA HIS A 12 -14.67 23.66 -14.81
C HIS A 12 -14.85 24.89 -13.90
N THR A 13 -13.87 25.16 -13.05
CA THR A 13 -13.92 26.29 -12.11
C THR A 13 -12.53 26.76 -11.73
N ASP A 14 -12.38 28.03 -11.45
CA ASP A 14 -11.18 28.60 -10.86
C ASP A 14 -11.12 28.42 -9.33
N ILE A 15 -12.21 27.97 -8.71
CA ILE A 15 -12.33 27.79 -7.25
C ILE A 15 -12.84 26.36 -6.94
N PRO A 16 -11.98 25.33 -7.08
CA PRO A 16 -12.41 23.94 -6.92
C PRO A 16 -13.01 23.64 -5.52
N GLY A 17 -12.51 24.30 -4.48
CA GLY A 17 -13.06 24.13 -3.13
C GLY A 17 -14.52 24.52 -3.01
N ALA A 18 -15.00 25.53 -3.76
CA ALA A 18 -16.40 25.92 -3.77
C ALA A 18 -17.27 24.85 -4.45
N ALA A 19 -16.80 24.27 -5.55
CA ALA A 19 -17.49 23.18 -6.23
C ALA A 19 -17.65 21.93 -5.35
N LEU A 20 -16.60 21.55 -4.63
CA LEU A 20 -16.66 20.43 -3.69
C LEU A 20 -17.61 20.69 -2.54
N THR A 21 -17.59 21.92 -1.97
CA THR A 21 -18.50 22.31 -0.89
C THR A 21 -19.97 22.29 -1.34
N GLU A 22 -20.23 22.69 -2.58
CA GLU A 22 -21.57 22.64 -3.14
C GLU A 22 -22.03 21.20 -3.37
N ALA A 23 -21.15 20.35 -3.95
CA ALA A 23 -21.44 18.94 -4.22
C ALA A 23 -21.80 18.16 -2.93
N GLN A 24 -21.12 18.44 -1.82
CA GLN A 24 -21.39 17.79 -0.52
C GLN A 24 -22.81 18.03 0.02
N LYS A 25 -23.52 19.04 -0.48
CA LYS A 25 -24.93 19.27 -0.09
C LYS A 25 -25.90 18.24 -0.69
N TYR A 26 -25.48 17.56 -1.74
CA TYR A 26 -26.30 16.60 -2.49
C TYR A 26 -25.95 15.15 -2.19
N GLY A 27 -24.84 14.89 -1.49
CA GLY A 27 -24.41 13.55 -1.12
C GLY A 27 -22.99 13.49 -0.61
N THR A 28 -22.52 12.29 -0.30
CA THR A 28 -21.13 12.01 0.10
C THR A 28 -20.25 11.97 -1.14
N LEU A 29 -19.09 12.63 -1.08
CA LEU A 29 -18.09 12.54 -2.15
C LEU A 29 -17.24 11.29 -1.94
N GLU A 30 -17.29 10.34 -2.84
CA GLU A 30 -16.47 9.13 -2.80
C GLU A 30 -15.10 9.37 -3.43
N LEU A 31 -15.06 10.10 -4.55
CA LEU A 31 -13.84 10.47 -5.25
C LEU A 31 -13.90 11.92 -5.71
N ALA A 32 -12.86 12.70 -5.43
CA ALA A 32 -12.72 14.04 -5.97
C ALA A 32 -11.33 14.20 -6.61
N LYS A 33 -11.30 14.38 -7.94
CA LYS A 33 -10.07 14.67 -8.69
C LYS A 33 -10.05 16.15 -9.07
N ILE A 34 -8.94 16.85 -8.81
CA ILE A 34 -8.76 18.25 -9.14
C ILE A 34 -7.53 18.36 -10.06
N GLU A 35 -7.74 18.86 -11.26
CA GLU A 35 -6.68 19.08 -12.24
C GLU A 35 -6.55 20.55 -12.59
N ASN A 36 -5.33 21.07 -12.66
CA ASN A 36 -5.07 22.42 -13.09
C ASN A 36 -4.81 22.47 -14.60
N MET A 37 -5.83 22.84 -15.36
CA MET A 37 -5.74 22.90 -16.82
C MET A 37 -4.71 23.93 -17.34
N ARG A 38 -4.32 24.91 -16.54
CA ARG A 38 -3.25 25.87 -16.93
C ARG A 38 -1.89 25.17 -16.95
N THR A 39 -1.63 24.32 -15.95
CA THR A 39 -0.39 23.53 -15.90
C THR A 39 -0.35 22.50 -17.03
N GLN A 40 -1.49 21.89 -17.37
CA GLN A 40 -1.60 20.99 -18.52
C GLN A 40 -1.29 21.68 -19.85
N ALA A 41 -1.78 22.91 -20.05
CA ALA A 41 -1.51 23.67 -21.26
C ALA A 41 -0.02 24.08 -21.38
N GLU A 42 0.63 24.39 -20.26
CA GLU A 42 2.07 24.72 -20.21
C GLU A 42 2.93 23.47 -20.47
N ASP A 43 2.55 22.31 -19.94
CA ASP A 43 3.24 21.04 -20.16
C ASP A 43 3.08 20.56 -21.61
N LEU A 44 1.90 20.74 -22.21
CA LEU A 44 1.66 20.46 -23.63
C LEU A 44 2.53 21.35 -24.53
N ALA A 45 2.62 22.64 -24.22
CA ALA A 45 3.45 23.59 -24.96
C ALA A 45 4.94 23.28 -24.80
N ALA A 46 5.35 22.63 -23.70
CA ALA A 46 6.72 22.22 -23.42
C ALA A 46 7.06 20.82 -23.97
N GLY A 47 6.14 20.14 -24.67
CA GLY A 47 6.33 18.79 -25.23
C GLY A 47 6.46 17.68 -24.18
N ARG A 48 6.02 17.93 -22.95
CA ARG A 48 5.95 16.92 -21.91
C ARG A 48 4.64 16.13 -22.03
N HIS A 49 4.71 14.80 -21.89
CA HIS A 49 3.52 13.95 -21.92
C HIS A 49 2.58 14.33 -20.78
N ILE A 50 1.37 14.74 -21.14
CA ILE A 50 0.27 14.90 -20.20
C ILE A 50 -0.31 13.50 -19.96
N GLN A 51 -0.47 13.13 -18.72
CA GLN A 51 -1.39 12.07 -18.35
C GLN A 51 -2.80 12.58 -18.64
N SER A 52 -3.37 12.06 -19.70
CA SER A 52 -4.63 12.54 -20.25
C SER A 52 -5.84 11.99 -19.50
N THR A 53 -7.01 12.56 -19.79
CA THR A 53 -8.33 12.12 -19.32
C THR A 53 -8.65 10.64 -19.64
N ASP A 54 -7.86 9.95 -20.46
CA ASP A 54 -7.95 8.51 -20.70
C ASP A 54 -7.66 7.67 -19.43
N ASP A 55 -6.94 8.26 -18.45
CA ASP A 55 -6.77 7.66 -17.13
C ASP A 55 -8.07 7.64 -16.30
N LEU A 56 -9.09 8.42 -16.67
CA LEU A 56 -10.40 8.33 -15.97
C LEU A 56 -11.14 7.05 -16.35
N ASP A 57 -11.03 6.60 -17.60
CA ASP A 57 -11.60 5.34 -18.04
C ASP A 57 -10.84 4.16 -17.40
N ALA A 58 -9.53 4.33 -17.16
CA ALA A 58 -8.72 3.36 -16.42
C ALA A 58 -9.08 3.37 -14.92
N VAL A 59 -9.32 4.55 -14.33
CA VAL A 59 -9.77 4.68 -12.93
C VAL A 59 -11.23 4.22 -12.77
N GLU A 60 -12.11 4.50 -13.76
CA GLU A 60 -13.47 3.92 -13.79
C GLU A 60 -13.42 2.40 -13.94
N ALA A 61 -12.56 1.87 -14.80
CA ALA A 61 -12.34 0.43 -14.93
C ALA A 61 -11.73 -0.18 -13.65
N GLU A 62 -10.90 0.57 -12.92
CA GLU A 62 -10.42 0.16 -11.59
C GLU A 62 -11.51 0.24 -10.53
N LEU A 63 -12.38 1.25 -10.55
CA LEU A 63 -13.51 1.38 -9.62
C LEU A 63 -14.62 0.37 -9.93
N GLU A 64 -14.95 0.17 -11.20
CA GLU A 64 -15.90 -0.87 -11.63
C GLU A 64 -15.30 -2.28 -11.47
N GLY A 65 -13.98 -2.43 -11.64
CA GLY A 65 -13.25 -3.67 -11.35
C GLY A 65 -13.13 -3.97 -9.85
N ASN A 66 -13.28 -2.97 -8.99
CA ASN A 66 -13.14 -3.14 -7.53
C ASN A 66 -14.45 -3.57 -6.85
N HIS A 67 -15.59 -3.51 -7.53
CA HIS A 67 -16.83 -4.21 -7.15
C HIS A 67 -16.94 -5.61 -7.81
N GLY A 68 -15.98 -5.99 -8.64
CA GLY A 68 -15.85 -7.37 -9.13
C GLY A 68 -15.40 -8.27 -7.98
N VAL A 69 -16.04 -9.43 -7.86
CA VAL A 69 -15.70 -10.54 -6.96
C VAL A 69 -14.17 -10.62 -6.80
N ARG A 70 -13.66 -10.29 -5.61
CA ARG A 70 -12.22 -10.34 -5.29
C ARG A 70 -11.70 -11.72 -5.68
N LYS A 71 -10.74 -11.76 -6.58
CA LYS A 71 -10.20 -13.01 -7.11
C LYS A 71 -9.11 -13.51 -6.15
N ILE A 72 -9.51 -14.35 -5.21
CA ILE A 72 -8.60 -14.96 -4.24
C ILE A 72 -7.89 -16.12 -4.93
N ALA A 73 -6.56 -16.07 -4.97
CA ALA A 73 -5.76 -17.18 -5.50
C ALA A 73 -5.94 -18.41 -4.60
N PRO A 74 -6.21 -19.61 -5.17
CA PRO A 74 -6.28 -20.83 -4.40
C PRO A 74 -4.92 -21.12 -3.75
N PRO A 75 -4.89 -21.71 -2.54
CA PRO A 75 -3.65 -22.01 -1.86
C PRO A 75 -2.90 -23.14 -2.56
N GLU A 76 -1.63 -22.90 -2.88
CA GLU A 76 -0.68 -23.88 -3.42
C GLU A 76 0.36 -24.30 -2.38
N LYS A 77 0.49 -23.52 -1.31
CA LYS A 77 1.43 -23.76 -0.21
C LYS A 77 0.85 -23.29 1.14
N LYS A 78 1.47 -23.78 2.23
CA LYS A 78 1.04 -23.43 3.59
C LYS A 78 1.27 -21.95 3.90
N TYR A 79 2.47 -21.42 3.61
CA TYR A 79 2.84 -20.06 3.94
C TYR A 79 3.19 -19.21 2.73
N GLY A 80 2.75 -17.96 2.76
CA GLY A 80 3.18 -16.91 1.85
C GLY A 80 3.62 -15.69 2.62
N VAL A 81 4.43 -14.85 2.00
CA VAL A 81 4.93 -13.60 2.58
C VAL A 81 4.69 -12.45 1.64
N VAL A 82 4.06 -11.41 2.16
CA VAL A 82 3.89 -10.12 1.49
C VAL A 82 4.67 -9.05 2.26
N ALA A 83 5.59 -8.37 1.58
CA ALA A 83 6.41 -7.34 2.18
C ALA A 83 6.17 -5.98 1.53
N VAL A 84 6.30 -4.89 2.28
CA VAL A 84 6.32 -3.55 1.73
C VAL A 84 7.77 -3.07 1.64
N ALA A 85 8.18 -2.59 0.46
CA ALA A 85 9.52 -2.08 0.25
C ALA A 85 9.55 -0.93 -0.78
N ALA A 86 10.45 0.04 -0.58
CA ALA A 86 10.65 1.13 -1.50
C ALA A 86 11.79 0.83 -2.48
N GLY A 87 11.49 0.93 -3.77
CA GLY A 87 12.47 0.77 -4.84
C GLY A 87 12.78 -0.68 -5.20
N ASP A 88 13.21 -0.86 -6.46
CA ASP A 88 13.38 -2.16 -7.09
C ASP A 88 14.46 -3.03 -6.42
N GLY A 89 15.51 -2.39 -5.88
CA GLY A 89 16.60 -3.09 -5.22
C GLY A 89 16.15 -3.82 -3.95
N LEU A 90 15.38 -3.15 -3.08
CA LEU A 90 14.85 -3.78 -1.88
C LEU A 90 13.75 -4.79 -2.22
N ALA A 91 12.94 -4.51 -3.23
CA ALA A 91 11.95 -5.46 -3.71
C ALA A 91 12.61 -6.76 -4.23
N ALA A 92 13.72 -6.65 -4.94
CA ALA A 92 14.50 -7.81 -5.38
C ALA A 92 15.03 -8.61 -4.19
N VAL A 93 15.59 -7.95 -3.17
CA VAL A 93 16.08 -8.62 -1.96
C VAL A 93 14.97 -9.41 -1.26
N PHE A 94 13.77 -8.84 -1.09
CA PHE A 94 12.65 -9.57 -0.48
C PHE A 94 12.22 -10.77 -1.31
N ARG A 95 12.16 -10.65 -2.64
CA ARG A 95 11.83 -11.77 -3.53
C ARG A 95 12.89 -12.86 -3.48
N ASP A 96 14.18 -12.51 -3.49
CA ASP A 96 15.30 -13.45 -3.38
C ASP A 96 15.29 -14.21 -2.04
N LEU A 97 14.79 -13.57 -0.97
CA LEU A 97 14.59 -14.20 0.34
C LEU A 97 13.33 -15.04 0.43
N GLY A 98 12.47 -15.05 -0.61
CA GLY A 98 11.28 -15.90 -0.67
C GLY A 98 9.96 -15.17 -0.40
N ALA A 99 9.92 -13.84 -0.43
CA ALA A 99 8.65 -13.12 -0.41
C ALA A 99 7.88 -13.35 -1.72
N ASP A 100 6.59 -13.68 -1.60
CA ASP A 100 5.70 -13.92 -2.74
C ASP A 100 5.25 -12.62 -3.40
N GLY A 101 4.92 -11.64 -2.56
CA GLY A 101 4.49 -10.34 -2.98
C GLY A 101 5.35 -9.24 -2.39
N VAL A 102 5.65 -8.22 -3.20
CA VAL A 102 6.31 -7.01 -2.69
C VAL A 102 5.56 -5.79 -3.21
N ILE A 103 4.97 -5.08 -2.25
CA ILE A 103 4.20 -3.86 -2.52
C ILE A 103 5.17 -2.68 -2.51
N SER A 104 5.11 -1.87 -3.55
CA SER A 104 5.89 -0.63 -3.59
C SER A 104 5.33 0.37 -2.59
N GLY A 105 6.15 0.78 -1.64
CA GLY A 105 5.77 1.74 -0.62
C GLY A 105 6.96 2.13 0.24
N GLY A 106 6.91 3.31 0.85
CA GLY A 106 8.02 3.83 1.63
C GLY A 106 7.66 5.13 2.36
N GLN A 107 8.66 5.94 2.67
CA GLN A 107 8.49 7.16 3.47
C GLN A 107 7.57 8.21 2.83
N THR A 108 7.45 8.24 1.52
CA THR A 108 6.69 9.26 0.77
C THR A 108 5.38 8.75 0.15
N MET A 109 5.24 7.43 -0.04
CA MET A 109 4.04 6.80 -0.57
C MET A 109 3.71 5.56 0.25
N ASN A 110 2.67 5.65 1.06
CA ASN A 110 2.16 4.49 1.79
C ASN A 110 1.14 3.77 0.89
N PRO A 111 1.23 2.43 0.74
CA PRO A 111 0.21 1.66 0.05
C PRO A 111 -1.13 1.79 0.78
N SER A 112 -2.20 1.78 0.02
CA SER A 112 -3.55 1.74 0.55
C SER A 112 -3.87 0.37 1.16
N THR A 113 -4.94 0.30 1.95
CA THR A 113 -5.46 -0.99 2.44
C THR A 113 -5.82 -1.91 1.27
N ASP A 114 -6.35 -1.36 0.16
CA ASP A 114 -6.70 -2.13 -1.03
C ASP A 114 -5.49 -2.70 -1.76
N ASP A 115 -4.37 -1.96 -1.81
CA ASP A 115 -3.12 -2.48 -2.40
C ASP A 115 -2.60 -3.68 -1.61
N ILE A 116 -2.66 -3.59 -0.28
CA ILE A 116 -2.24 -4.69 0.61
C ILE A 116 -3.17 -5.89 0.45
N LEU A 117 -4.48 -5.65 0.42
CA LEU A 117 -5.48 -6.71 0.23
C LEU A 117 -5.31 -7.43 -1.11
N ARG A 118 -5.10 -6.67 -2.18
CA ARG A 118 -4.90 -7.24 -3.52
C ARG A 118 -3.70 -8.18 -3.56
N GLU A 119 -2.60 -7.81 -2.93
CA GLU A 119 -1.40 -8.63 -2.87
C GLU A 119 -1.59 -9.86 -1.99
N ILE A 120 -2.28 -9.74 -0.86
CA ILE A 120 -2.66 -10.88 -0.01
C ILE A 120 -3.53 -11.86 -0.79
N ASP A 121 -4.54 -11.35 -1.49
CA ASP A 121 -5.45 -12.20 -2.29
C ASP A 121 -4.73 -12.91 -3.43
N ALA A 122 -3.78 -12.23 -4.08
CA ALA A 122 -2.97 -12.81 -5.16
C ALA A 122 -1.96 -13.85 -4.67
N THR A 123 -1.58 -13.85 -3.41
CA THR A 123 -0.62 -14.79 -2.83
C THR A 123 -1.25 -16.18 -2.69
N PRO A 124 -0.73 -17.25 -3.35
CA PRO A 124 -1.33 -18.58 -3.35
C PRO A 124 -0.94 -19.39 -2.10
N ALA A 125 -1.35 -18.94 -0.92
CA ALA A 125 -1.01 -19.57 0.37
C ALA A 125 -2.23 -19.62 1.30
N GLU A 126 -2.23 -20.59 2.22
CA GLU A 126 -3.24 -20.72 3.27
C GLU A 126 -3.08 -19.64 4.34
N VAL A 127 -1.83 -19.37 4.71
CA VAL A 127 -1.45 -18.35 5.69
C VAL A 127 -0.52 -17.35 5.05
N VAL A 128 -0.84 -16.06 5.15
CA VAL A 128 -0.01 -14.98 4.60
C VAL A 128 0.55 -14.12 5.73
N PHE A 129 1.87 -14.12 5.85
CA PHE A 129 2.59 -13.18 6.73
C PHE A 129 2.78 -11.84 6.01
N VAL A 130 2.41 -10.76 6.67
CA VAL A 130 2.55 -9.40 6.14
C VAL A 130 3.63 -8.66 6.92
N LEU A 131 4.62 -8.13 6.18
CA LEU A 131 5.75 -7.36 6.69
C LEU A 131 5.62 -5.91 6.23
N PRO A 132 5.00 -5.01 7.02
CA PRO A 132 4.77 -3.62 6.63
C PRO A 132 6.05 -2.79 6.45
N ASN A 133 7.10 -3.09 7.23
CA ASN A 133 8.42 -2.44 7.19
C ASN A 133 8.41 -0.92 7.41
N ASN A 134 7.27 -0.39 7.84
CA ASN A 134 7.06 1.02 8.14
C ASN A 134 5.95 1.14 9.20
N LYS A 135 6.20 1.93 10.24
CA LYS A 135 5.23 2.16 11.33
C LYS A 135 3.88 2.71 10.85
N ASN A 136 3.88 3.49 9.77
CA ASN A 136 2.67 4.12 9.23
C ASN A 136 1.79 3.14 8.46
N ILE A 137 2.34 2.00 8.01
CA ILE A 137 1.65 1.00 7.21
C ILE A 137 1.05 -0.11 8.10
N ILE A 138 1.56 -0.29 9.32
CA ILE A 138 1.11 -1.36 10.23
C ILE A 138 -0.40 -1.33 10.41
N MET A 139 -0.99 -0.16 10.66
CA MET A 139 -2.44 -0.02 10.87
C MET A 139 -3.24 -0.45 9.64
N ALA A 140 -2.82 -0.07 8.44
CA ALA A 140 -3.47 -0.47 7.20
C ALA A 140 -3.39 -1.99 6.99
N ALA A 141 -2.22 -2.59 7.28
CA ALA A 141 -2.05 -4.03 7.22
C ALA A 141 -2.94 -4.78 8.24
N GLU A 142 -3.07 -4.26 9.46
CA GLU A 142 -3.94 -4.83 10.49
C GLU A 142 -5.44 -4.75 10.11
N GLN A 143 -5.85 -3.70 9.40
CA GLN A 143 -7.20 -3.60 8.86
C GLN A 143 -7.50 -4.71 7.85
N CYS A 144 -6.52 -5.10 7.02
CA CYS A 144 -6.68 -6.18 6.04
C CYS A 144 -7.06 -7.51 6.70
N VAL A 145 -6.58 -7.80 7.91
CA VAL A 145 -6.88 -9.07 8.63
C VAL A 145 -8.38 -9.32 8.76
N ARG A 146 -9.18 -8.25 8.90
CA ARG A 146 -10.64 -8.34 9.05
C ARG A 146 -11.38 -8.43 7.71
N LEU A 147 -10.72 -8.06 6.63
CA LEU A 147 -11.30 -7.94 5.29
C LEU A 147 -10.97 -9.12 4.39
N VAL A 148 -9.97 -9.93 4.78
CA VAL A 148 -9.56 -11.12 4.02
C VAL A 148 -10.50 -12.27 4.32
N GLU A 149 -10.95 -12.94 3.27
CA GLU A 149 -11.76 -14.15 3.33
C GLU A 149 -10.97 -15.35 2.79
N GLY A 150 -11.18 -16.52 3.39
CA GLY A 150 -10.60 -17.78 2.88
C GLY A 150 -9.10 -17.97 3.10
N LYS A 151 -8.41 -17.04 3.77
CA LYS A 151 -7.00 -17.15 4.15
C LYS A 151 -6.77 -16.63 5.56
N GLN A 152 -5.77 -17.17 6.23
CA GLN A 152 -5.30 -16.59 7.49
C GLN A 152 -4.24 -15.52 7.20
N VAL A 153 -4.37 -14.35 7.80
CA VAL A 153 -3.38 -13.27 7.68
C VAL A 153 -2.74 -12.99 9.03
N VAL A 154 -1.42 -12.94 9.05
CA VAL A 154 -0.62 -12.66 10.26
C VAL A 154 0.24 -11.42 9.96
N VAL A 155 -0.09 -10.29 10.57
CA VAL A 155 0.71 -9.08 10.46
C VAL A 155 1.81 -9.11 11.51
N LEU A 156 3.06 -8.98 11.06
CA LEU A 156 4.23 -8.80 11.91
C LEU A 156 4.58 -7.32 11.96
N PRO A 157 4.62 -6.67 13.12
CA PRO A 157 4.73 -5.21 13.23
C PRO A 157 6.17 -4.71 12.96
N THR A 158 6.71 -5.05 11.78
CA THR A 158 8.00 -4.57 11.31
C THR A 158 7.93 -3.07 11.00
N LYS A 159 8.83 -2.30 11.57
CA LYS A 159 8.90 -0.84 11.43
C LYS A 159 9.97 -0.38 10.45
N THR A 160 10.89 -1.29 10.08
CA THR A 160 12.04 -1.00 9.24
C THR A 160 12.33 -2.19 8.31
N ILE A 161 12.98 -1.91 7.19
CA ILE A 161 13.40 -2.93 6.22
C ILE A 161 14.29 -4.02 6.87
N PRO A 162 15.33 -3.69 7.68
CA PRO A 162 16.14 -4.71 8.36
C PRO A 162 15.32 -5.63 9.27
N GLN A 163 14.27 -5.12 9.93
CA GLN A 163 13.36 -5.95 10.72
C GLN A 163 12.59 -6.95 9.85
N GLY A 164 12.08 -6.50 8.69
CA GLY A 164 11.40 -7.37 7.75
C GLY A 164 12.30 -8.47 7.19
N ILE A 165 13.53 -8.12 6.80
CA ILE A 165 14.53 -9.09 6.34
C ILE A 165 14.83 -10.11 7.42
N SER A 166 15.09 -9.66 8.66
CA SER A 166 15.39 -10.57 9.78
C SER A 166 14.23 -11.51 10.10
N ALA A 167 13.00 -11.02 10.04
CA ALA A 167 11.81 -11.83 10.23
C ALA A 167 11.67 -12.91 9.14
N LEU A 168 11.86 -12.51 7.88
CA LEU A 168 11.72 -13.43 6.74
C LEU A 168 12.78 -14.56 6.79
N MET A 169 14.01 -14.24 7.18
CA MET A 169 15.11 -15.21 7.26
C MET A 169 14.92 -16.32 8.30
N VAL A 170 14.08 -16.14 9.29
CA VAL A 170 13.83 -17.15 10.35
C VAL A 170 12.54 -17.92 10.14
N MET A 171 11.78 -17.60 9.10
CA MET A 171 10.56 -18.34 8.78
C MET A 171 10.88 -19.77 8.39
N ASP A 172 10.24 -20.74 9.04
CA ASP A 172 10.35 -22.16 8.75
C ASP A 172 9.04 -22.64 8.09
N PRO A 173 9.08 -23.09 6.82
CA PRO A 173 7.91 -23.58 6.12
C PRO A 173 7.27 -24.83 6.74
N GLU A 174 8.00 -25.59 7.56
CA GLU A 174 7.52 -26.80 8.21
C GLU A 174 6.96 -26.56 9.63
N ALA A 175 7.25 -25.40 10.23
CA ALA A 175 6.79 -25.07 11.58
C ALA A 175 5.28 -24.71 11.62
N GLU A 176 4.70 -24.68 12.81
CA GLU A 176 3.34 -24.20 12.99
C GLU A 176 3.26 -22.66 12.94
N VAL A 177 2.07 -22.13 12.65
CA VAL A 177 1.84 -20.67 12.47
C VAL A 177 2.33 -19.87 13.68
N GLU A 178 1.99 -20.32 14.88
CA GLU A 178 2.34 -19.60 16.11
C GLU A 178 3.84 -19.70 16.42
N ASP A 179 4.50 -20.79 16.07
CA ASP A 179 5.96 -20.94 16.22
C ASP A 179 6.68 -20.00 15.28
N ASN A 180 6.26 -19.93 14.01
CA ASN A 180 6.78 -18.95 13.05
C ASN A 180 6.55 -17.52 13.52
N ARG A 181 5.32 -17.21 13.96
CA ARG A 181 5.00 -15.89 14.49
C ARG A 181 5.88 -15.50 15.66
N ALA A 182 6.13 -16.41 16.59
CA ALA A 182 6.99 -16.18 17.76
C ALA A 182 8.45 -15.99 17.34
N ALA A 183 8.99 -16.86 16.48
CA ALA A 183 10.37 -16.77 16.00
C ALA A 183 10.61 -15.47 15.22
N MET A 184 9.69 -15.10 14.32
CA MET A 184 9.78 -13.86 13.54
C MET A 184 9.67 -12.62 14.44
N ALA A 185 8.78 -12.63 15.43
CA ALA A 185 8.64 -11.53 16.40
C ALA A 185 9.91 -11.38 17.26
N GLU A 186 10.52 -12.47 17.68
CA GLU A 186 11.80 -12.45 18.40
C GLU A 186 12.93 -11.88 17.52
N ALA A 187 13.01 -12.29 16.26
CA ALA A 187 13.97 -11.78 15.30
C ALA A 187 13.82 -10.26 15.10
N ILE A 188 12.58 -9.77 14.96
CA ILE A 188 12.26 -8.33 14.88
C ILE A 188 12.78 -7.58 16.11
N GLY A 189 12.59 -8.15 17.29
CA GLY A 189 13.00 -7.53 18.56
C GLY A 189 14.51 -7.41 18.75
N ARG A 190 15.30 -8.22 18.05
CA ARG A 190 16.78 -8.20 18.09
C ARG A 190 17.40 -7.15 17.16
N VAL A 191 16.60 -6.58 16.22
CA VAL A 191 17.11 -5.62 15.24
C VAL A 191 17.07 -4.21 15.77
N HIS A 192 18.22 -3.57 15.81
CA HIS A 192 18.39 -2.14 16.05
C HIS A 192 18.68 -1.45 14.72
N THR A 193 17.79 -0.57 14.29
CA THR A 193 17.94 0.18 13.04
C THR A 193 18.32 1.63 13.33
N SER A 194 19.36 2.12 12.65
CA SER A 194 19.76 3.52 12.65
C SER A 194 19.76 4.03 11.22
N GLU A 195 19.23 5.24 11.02
CA GLU A 195 19.26 5.93 9.72
C GLU A 195 20.18 7.15 9.83
N ILE A 196 21.07 7.27 8.86
CA ILE A 196 21.91 8.45 8.70
C ILE A 196 21.38 9.22 7.50
N THR A 197 20.95 10.45 7.75
CA THR A 197 20.41 11.34 6.72
C THR A 197 20.92 12.75 6.93
N TYR A 198 20.73 13.61 5.94
CA TYR A 198 20.99 15.03 6.07
C TYR A 198 19.68 15.81 6.15
N ALA A 199 19.69 16.89 6.90
CA ALA A 199 18.52 17.75 7.03
C ALA A 199 18.28 18.51 5.72
N ALA A 200 17.02 18.55 5.27
CA ALA A 200 16.61 19.34 4.10
C ALA A 200 16.62 20.86 4.39
N ARG A 201 16.77 21.25 5.65
CA ARG A 201 16.87 22.64 6.11
C ARG A 201 18.00 22.73 7.13
N ASP A 202 18.66 23.89 7.20
CA ASP A 202 19.59 24.17 8.28
C ASP A 202 18.84 24.07 9.61
N SER A 203 19.26 23.14 10.44
CA SER A 203 18.76 22.97 11.81
C SER A 203 19.94 23.13 12.75
N GLU A 204 19.74 23.85 13.84
CA GLU A 204 20.68 23.80 14.97
C GLU A 204 20.57 22.40 15.58
N ALA A 205 21.22 21.43 14.95
CA ALA A 205 21.25 20.06 15.44
C ALA A 205 22.14 20.02 16.70
N THR A 206 21.54 19.82 17.83
CA THR A 206 22.23 19.39 19.02
C THR A 206 22.73 17.98 18.80
N ILE A 207 24.01 17.81 18.51
CA ILE A 207 24.65 16.50 18.49
C ILE A 207 24.67 16.03 19.95
N TRP A 208 23.90 14.99 20.23
CA TRP A 208 24.01 14.31 21.52
C TRP A 208 25.31 13.51 21.53
N PRO A 209 26.11 13.60 22.63
CA PRO A 209 27.30 12.79 22.79
C PRO A 209 26.98 11.29 22.96
#